data_99375a1b216ce54d4341dcfa5732f5aa
#
_entry.id   99375a1b216ce54d4341dcfa5732f5aa
#
_cell.length_a   1.000
_cell.length_b   1.000
_cell.length_c   1.000
_cell.angle_alpha   90.00
_cell.angle_beta   90.00
_cell.angle_gamma   90.00
#
_symmetry.space_group_name_H-M   'P 1'
#
loop_
_entity.id
_entity.type
_entity.pdbx_description
1 polymer ?
#
loop_
_entity_poly.entity_id
_entity_poly.type
_entity_poly.pdbx_seq_one_letter_code
_entity_poly.pdbx_strand_id
1 'polypeptide(L)'
;MYKRQFLYKVADTVIDENKCAYPELEEKREYIKKLILNEEESFAKTIDAGMDVLTKMLDGIEKGGVLSGEDTFKLSDTYGFPIDLTKEIAEEKGISVDEEGFRACVDESRKRSREDRLAKGGSSWDEDAMSNLDLPKTKFTGYDYSQLEINAKVLAVFKDGAEVSELNEGDDAVVILDETPFYAESGGQVGDTGVITIGESRFAVTDTKKTAKGQYLHFGTVEMGGLGKGDSVTASVNVEKRYAIMRNHTAAHLLQAALRKVLGDHVHQAGSYVDAESCLLYTSPS
;
A
#
# COMPACT_ATOMS: atom_id res chain seq x y z
N MET A 1 -0.27 32.85 -10.22
CA MET A 1 -1.29 32.58 -9.21
C MET A 1 -0.90 31.49 -8.21
N TYR A 2 0.01 30.59 -8.56
CA TYR A 2 0.40 29.40 -7.78
C TYR A 2 1.38 29.62 -6.62
N LYS A 3 1.79 30.86 -6.33
CA LYS A 3 2.86 31.17 -5.34
C LYS A 3 2.36 31.65 -3.95
N ARG A 4 1.07 31.60 -3.64
CA ARG A 4 0.57 32.01 -2.31
C ARG A 4 0.14 30.81 -1.50
N GLN A 5 1.01 30.38 -0.62
CA GLN A 5 0.68 29.41 0.42
C GLN A 5 -0.38 30.01 1.35
N PHE A 6 -1.44 29.29 1.58
CA PHE A 6 -2.56 29.76 2.39
C PHE A 6 -3.24 28.67 3.21
N LEU A 7 -2.94 27.37 2.95
CA LEU A 7 -3.57 26.25 3.63
C LEU A 7 -3.32 26.29 5.14
N TYR A 8 -2.10 26.68 5.55
CA TYR A 8 -1.80 26.87 6.97
C TYR A 8 -2.69 27.91 7.67
N LYS A 9 -3.24 28.87 6.92
CA LYS A 9 -4.22 29.85 7.44
C LYS A 9 -5.61 29.27 7.48
N VAL A 10 -5.99 28.43 6.50
CA VAL A 10 -7.27 27.72 6.48
C VAL A 10 -7.34 26.72 7.65
N ALA A 11 -6.20 26.14 8.05
CA ALA A 11 -6.11 25.27 9.20
C ALA A 11 -6.63 25.93 10.49
N ASP A 12 -6.42 27.23 10.69
CA ASP A 12 -6.97 27.96 11.85
C ASP A 12 -8.50 27.87 11.88
N THR A 13 -9.18 28.08 10.74
CA THR A 13 -10.63 28.00 10.65
C THR A 13 -11.12 26.56 10.95
N VAL A 14 -10.43 25.57 10.37
CA VAL A 14 -10.79 24.15 10.60
C VAL A 14 -10.65 23.79 12.08
N ILE A 15 -9.58 24.25 12.74
CA ILE A 15 -9.37 24.02 14.15
C ILE A 15 -10.44 24.71 14.99
N ASP A 16 -10.76 25.97 14.69
CA ASP A 16 -11.77 26.74 15.42
C ASP A 16 -13.15 26.11 15.37
N GLU A 17 -13.54 25.58 14.20
CA GLU A 17 -14.83 24.91 14.02
C GLU A 17 -14.92 23.53 14.68
N ASN A 18 -13.77 22.85 14.87
CA ASN A 18 -13.76 21.46 15.33
C ASN A 18 -13.21 21.28 16.76
N LYS A 19 -12.57 22.28 17.38
CA LYS A 19 -11.94 22.17 18.70
C LYS A 19 -12.88 21.75 19.83
N CYS A 20 -14.18 21.98 19.70
CA CYS A 20 -15.16 21.54 20.70
C CYS A 20 -15.32 20.01 20.72
N ALA A 21 -15.22 19.36 19.55
CA ALA A 21 -15.29 17.91 19.42
C ALA A 21 -13.91 17.24 19.56
N TYR A 22 -12.84 17.95 19.19
CA TYR A 22 -11.46 17.49 19.19
C TYR A 22 -10.53 18.50 19.85
N PRO A 23 -10.48 18.55 21.21
CA PRO A 23 -9.70 19.53 21.96
C PRO A 23 -8.21 19.51 21.64
N GLU A 24 -7.67 18.35 21.25
CA GLU A 24 -6.28 18.17 20.86
C GLU A 24 -5.87 19.00 19.62
N LEU A 25 -6.82 19.41 18.79
CA LEU A 25 -6.54 20.30 17.67
C LEU A 25 -6.09 21.69 18.15
N GLU A 26 -6.71 22.21 19.22
CA GLU A 26 -6.31 23.48 19.82
C GLU A 26 -4.94 23.38 20.48
N GLU A 27 -4.68 22.29 21.23
CA GLU A 27 -3.39 22.04 21.89
C GLU A 27 -2.23 21.96 20.87
N LYS A 28 -2.50 21.41 19.67
CA LYS A 28 -1.50 21.20 18.61
C LYS A 28 -1.55 22.26 17.51
N ARG A 29 -2.31 23.32 17.66
CA ARG A 29 -2.56 24.36 16.63
C ARG A 29 -1.26 24.82 15.95
N GLU A 30 -0.29 25.30 16.73
CA GLU A 30 0.97 25.82 16.18
C GLU A 30 1.81 24.74 15.48
N TYR A 31 1.79 23.53 16.00
CA TYR A 31 2.47 22.39 15.38
C TYR A 31 1.83 22.03 14.01
N ILE A 32 0.50 21.93 13.95
CA ILE A 32 -0.26 21.64 12.72
C ILE A 32 0.03 22.71 11.67
N LYS A 33 -0.05 23.97 12.03
CA LYS A 33 0.22 25.11 11.12
C LYS A 33 1.64 25.09 10.58
N LYS A 34 2.63 24.84 11.45
CA LYS A 34 4.03 24.74 11.06
C LYS A 34 4.27 23.58 10.10
N LEU A 35 3.65 22.42 10.37
CA LEU A 35 3.76 21.25 9.50
C LEU A 35 3.18 21.54 8.10
N ILE A 36 1.96 22.09 8.05
CA ILE A 36 1.33 22.47 6.77
C ILE A 36 2.17 23.51 6.02
N LEU A 37 2.69 24.52 6.72
CA LEU A 37 3.53 25.54 6.07
C LEU A 37 4.82 24.93 5.50
N ASN A 38 5.47 24.03 6.21
CA ASN A 38 6.68 23.35 5.73
C ASN A 38 6.39 22.51 4.49
N GLU A 39 5.25 21.80 4.45
CA GLU A 39 4.82 21.03 3.27
C GLU A 39 4.50 21.96 2.09
N GLU A 40 3.79 23.06 2.32
CA GLU A 40 3.53 24.07 1.29
C GLU A 40 4.82 24.65 0.72
N GLU A 41 5.82 24.96 1.57
CA GLU A 41 7.13 25.48 1.14
C GLU A 41 7.93 24.43 0.36
N SER A 42 7.89 23.16 0.79
CA SER A 42 8.52 22.06 0.08
C SER A 42 7.89 21.84 -1.29
N PHE A 43 6.57 21.84 -1.34
CA PHE A 43 5.82 21.72 -2.60
C PHE A 43 6.11 22.89 -3.55
N ALA A 44 6.19 24.14 -3.03
CA ALA A 44 6.54 25.29 -3.84
C ALA A 44 7.91 25.17 -4.51
N LYS A 45 8.91 24.64 -3.78
CA LYS A 45 10.25 24.37 -4.36
C LYS A 45 10.19 23.32 -5.47
N THR A 46 9.39 22.26 -5.28
CA THR A 46 9.15 21.23 -6.30
C THR A 46 8.52 21.83 -7.56
N ILE A 47 7.49 22.69 -7.39
CA ILE A 47 6.83 23.37 -8.51
C ILE A 47 7.80 24.32 -9.22
N ASP A 48 8.59 25.12 -8.49
CA ASP A 48 9.56 26.04 -9.11
C ASP A 48 10.61 25.26 -9.92
N ALA A 49 11.15 24.15 -9.38
CA ALA A 49 12.11 23.31 -10.09
C ALA A 49 11.50 22.64 -11.34
N GLY A 50 10.29 22.09 -11.23
CA GLY A 50 9.57 21.49 -12.34
C GLY A 50 9.21 22.51 -13.42
N MET A 51 8.86 23.75 -13.04
CA MET A 51 8.58 24.85 -13.96
C MET A 51 9.81 25.23 -14.80
N ASP A 52 11.00 25.29 -14.17
CA ASP A 52 12.24 25.59 -14.88
C ASP A 52 12.58 24.51 -15.92
N VAL A 53 12.32 23.24 -15.59
CA VAL A 53 12.51 22.11 -16.52
C VAL A 53 11.49 22.15 -17.65
N LEU A 54 10.20 22.32 -17.33
CA LEU A 54 9.12 22.44 -18.31
C LEU A 54 9.36 23.58 -19.28
N THR A 55 9.76 24.75 -18.78
CA THR A 55 10.05 25.92 -19.63
C THR A 55 11.12 25.59 -20.66
N LYS A 56 12.22 24.95 -20.25
CA LYS A 56 13.30 24.53 -21.16
C LYS A 56 12.83 23.52 -22.21
N MET A 57 11.95 22.57 -21.82
CA MET A 57 11.37 21.61 -22.76
C MET A 57 10.47 22.29 -23.79
N LEU A 58 9.62 23.22 -23.35
CA LEU A 58 8.71 23.94 -24.24
C LEU A 58 9.41 24.95 -25.17
N ASP A 59 10.53 25.56 -24.74
CA ASP A 59 11.29 26.47 -25.55
C ASP A 59 11.93 25.80 -26.79
N GLY A 60 12.08 24.47 -26.78
CA GLY A 60 12.51 23.66 -27.92
C GLY A 60 11.40 23.22 -28.88
N ILE A 61 10.15 23.53 -28.59
CA ILE A 61 8.98 23.09 -29.36
C ILE A 61 8.32 24.32 -30.06
N GLU A 62 8.09 24.22 -31.36
CA GLU A 62 7.38 25.28 -32.10
C GLU A 62 5.90 25.36 -31.71
N LYS A 63 5.30 26.52 -31.84
CA LYS A 63 3.87 26.75 -31.57
C LYS A 63 3.01 25.82 -32.45
N GLY A 64 2.11 25.06 -31.82
CA GLY A 64 1.31 24.03 -32.47
C GLY A 64 1.96 22.65 -32.43
N GLY A 65 3.15 22.53 -31.83
CA GLY A 65 3.81 21.24 -31.57
C GLY A 65 3.22 20.48 -30.37
N VAL A 66 3.82 19.33 -30.07
CA VAL A 66 3.36 18.43 -29.01
C VAL A 66 4.51 18.13 -28.06
N LEU A 67 4.31 18.31 -26.75
CA LEU A 67 5.21 17.82 -25.72
C LEU A 67 5.03 16.30 -25.58
N SER A 68 6.13 15.55 -25.68
CA SER A 68 6.09 14.08 -25.69
C SER A 68 5.55 13.50 -24.37
N GLY A 69 4.94 12.33 -24.45
CA GLY A 69 4.50 11.57 -23.28
C GLY A 69 5.66 11.21 -22.35
N GLU A 70 6.83 10.90 -22.89
CA GLU A 70 8.06 10.59 -22.13
C GLU A 70 8.56 11.79 -21.33
N ASP A 71 8.62 12.99 -21.94
CA ASP A 71 9.03 14.21 -21.24
C ASP A 71 8.03 14.61 -20.16
N THR A 72 6.73 14.44 -20.46
CA THR A 72 5.64 14.67 -19.51
C THR A 72 5.72 13.70 -18.34
N PHE A 73 6.01 12.41 -18.61
CA PHE A 73 6.22 11.39 -17.58
C PHE A 73 7.43 11.70 -16.71
N LYS A 74 8.55 12.12 -17.31
CA LYS A 74 9.76 12.52 -16.59
C LYS A 74 9.50 13.70 -15.65
N LEU A 75 8.73 14.70 -16.08
CA LEU A 75 8.32 15.83 -15.24
C LEU A 75 7.51 15.35 -14.02
N SER A 76 6.59 14.42 -14.23
CA SER A 76 5.74 13.89 -13.16
C SER A 76 6.50 12.94 -12.22
N ASP A 77 7.22 11.98 -12.76
CA ASP A 77 7.87 10.90 -12.02
C ASP A 77 9.15 11.36 -11.30
N THR A 78 10.01 12.12 -12.01
CA THR A 78 11.32 12.51 -11.46
C THR A 78 11.26 13.83 -10.69
N TYR A 79 10.48 14.78 -11.16
CA TYR A 79 10.38 16.11 -10.55
C TYR A 79 9.11 16.34 -9.74
N GLY A 80 8.18 15.36 -9.70
CA GLY A 80 6.93 15.48 -8.96
C GLY A 80 6.00 16.58 -9.48
N PHE A 81 6.18 17.02 -10.75
CA PHE A 81 5.41 18.11 -11.33
C PHE A 81 4.06 17.61 -11.86
N PRO A 82 2.91 18.15 -11.42
CA PRO A 82 1.60 17.63 -11.79
C PRO A 82 1.32 17.75 -13.30
N ILE A 83 0.77 16.67 -13.89
CA ILE A 83 0.42 16.64 -15.32
C ILE A 83 -0.61 17.73 -15.69
N ASP A 84 -1.59 18.00 -14.83
CA ASP A 84 -2.61 19.01 -15.10
C ASP A 84 -2.00 20.40 -15.24
N LEU A 85 -0.99 20.70 -14.41
CA LEU A 85 -0.24 21.95 -14.48
C LEU A 85 0.65 22.00 -15.72
N THR A 86 1.25 20.86 -16.11
CA THR A 86 2.02 20.74 -17.37
C THR A 86 1.14 21.08 -18.57
N LYS A 87 -0.08 20.55 -18.61
CA LYS A 87 -1.06 20.81 -19.69
C LYS A 87 -1.43 22.27 -19.76
N GLU A 88 -1.85 22.86 -18.64
CA GLU A 88 -2.26 24.26 -18.57
C GLU A 88 -1.17 25.21 -19.12
N ILE A 89 0.08 24.99 -18.71
CA ILE A 89 1.22 25.83 -19.14
C ILE A 89 1.59 25.58 -20.60
N ALA A 90 1.53 24.33 -21.07
CA ALA A 90 1.80 24.00 -22.47
C ALA A 90 0.74 24.63 -23.39
N GLU A 91 -0.54 24.57 -23.01
CA GLU A 91 -1.67 25.18 -23.73
C GLU A 91 -1.53 26.72 -23.81
N GLU A 92 -1.10 27.38 -22.72
CA GLU A 92 -0.82 28.81 -22.72
C GLU A 92 0.23 29.23 -23.77
N LYS A 93 1.21 28.32 -24.04
CA LYS A 93 2.23 28.50 -25.10
C LYS A 93 1.74 28.00 -26.47
N GLY A 94 0.54 27.46 -26.58
CA GLY A 94 -0.02 26.90 -27.81
C GLY A 94 0.60 25.54 -28.18
N ILE A 95 1.06 24.77 -27.20
CA ILE A 95 1.65 23.43 -27.34
C ILE A 95 0.69 22.45 -26.70
N SER A 96 0.42 21.31 -27.36
CA SER A 96 -0.37 20.22 -26.79
C SER A 96 0.52 19.20 -26.06
N VAL A 97 -0.10 18.37 -25.22
CA VAL A 97 0.59 17.30 -24.47
C VAL A 97 0.11 15.95 -24.98
N ASP A 98 1.05 15.02 -25.22
CA ASP A 98 0.74 13.63 -25.58
C ASP A 98 0.33 12.83 -24.33
N GLU A 99 -0.98 12.88 -24.02
CA GLU A 99 -1.54 12.18 -22.87
C GLU A 99 -1.55 10.65 -23.05
N GLU A 100 -1.69 10.15 -24.28
CA GLU A 100 -1.67 8.70 -24.53
C GLU A 100 -0.27 8.15 -24.29
N GLY A 101 0.75 8.81 -24.80
CA GLY A 101 2.14 8.46 -24.53
C GLY A 101 2.48 8.58 -23.04
N PHE A 102 1.99 9.60 -22.34
CA PHE A 102 2.16 9.70 -20.88
C PHE A 102 1.56 8.50 -20.15
N ARG A 103 0.31 8.11 -20.46
CA ARG A 103 -0.35 6.95 -19.84
C ARG A 103 0.41 5.65 -20.12
N ALA A 104 0.90 5.48 -21.35
CA ALA A 104 1.71 4.32 -21.71
C ALA A 104 2.99 4.25 -20.86
N CYS A 105 3.70 5.38 -20.64
CA CYS A 105 4.88 5.43 -19.78
C CYS A 105 4.56 5.12 -18.31
N VAL A 106 3.42 5.61 -17.79
CA VAL A 106 2.94 5.29 -16.44
C VAL A 106 2.70 3.80 -16.29
N ASP A 107 2.02 3.18 -17.27
CA ASP A 107 1.70 1.75 -17.23
C ASP A 107 2.97 0.88 -17.35
N GLU A 108 3.93 1.30 -18.20
CA GLU A 108 5.22 0.63 -18.30
C GLU A 108 6.04 0.75 -17.00
N SER A 109 6.04 1.91 -16.36
CA SER A 109 6.71 2.11 -15.06
C SER A 109 6.07 1.24 -13.97
N ARG A 110 4.73 1.17 -13.93
CA ARG A 110 4.01 0.26 -13.03
C ARG A 110 4.36 -1.20 -13.29
N LYS A 111 4.43 -1.60 -14.58
CA LYS A 111 4.80 -2.96 -14.98
C LYS A 111 6.23 -3.27 -14.53
N ARG A 112 7.18 -2.38 -14.76
CA ARG A 112 8.59 -2.51 -14.35
C ARG A 112 8.74 -2.61 -12.83
N SER A 113 8.04 -1.75 -12.07
CA SER A 113 8.01 -1.82 -10.60
C SER A 113 7.39 -3.12 -10.08
N ARG A 114 6.42 -3.69 -10.82
CA ARG A 114 5.82 -5.00 -10.53
C ARG A 114 6.82 -6.13 -10.78
N GLU A 115 7.52 -6.10 -11.92
CA GLU A 115 8.56 -7.07 -12.28
C GLU A 115 9.74 -7.04 -11.29
N ASP A 116 10.18 -5.85 -10.88
CA ASP A 116 11.23 -5.68 -9.86
C ASP A 116 10.80 -6.20 -8.48
N ARG A 117 9.53 -6.02 -8.12
CA ARG A 117 8.96 -6.58 -6.89
C ARG A 117 8.91 -8.09 -6.94
N LEU A 118 8.54 -8.67 -8.08
CA LEU A 118 8.57 -10.11 -8.33
C LEU A 118 9.97 -10.70 -8.22
N ALA A 119 10.95 -10.06 -8.87
CA ALA A 119 12.35 -10.47 -8.83
C ALA A 119 12.93 -10.45 -7.39
N LYS A 120 12.35 -9.62 -6.50
CA LYS A 120 12.70 -9.54 -5.07
C LYS A 120 11.86 -10.44 -4.16
N GLY A 121 11.07 -11.38 -4.73
CA GLY A 121 10.22 -12.31 -3.96
C GLY A 121 8.87 -11.73 -3.54
N GLY A 122 8.45 -10.61 -4.12
CA GLY A 122 7.11 -10.05 -3.91
C GLY A 122 6.05 -10.75 -4.77
N SER A 123 4.79 -10.79 -4.30
CA SER A 123 3.67 -11.37 -5.03
C SER A 123 3.32 -10.61 -6.30
N SER A 124 3.01 -11.34 -7.39
CA SER A 124 2.64 -10.79 -8.71
C SER A 124 1.21 -10.27 -8.82
N TRP A 125 0.44 -10.40 -7.75
CA TRP A 125 -1.00 -10.21 -7.79
C TRP A 125 -1.41 -8.74 -7.69
N ASP A 126 -2.31 -8.32 -8.58
CA ASP A 126 -2.95 -7.00 -8.56
C ASP A 126 -3.98 -6.96 -7.43
N GLU A 127 -3.66 -6.27 -6.34
CA GLU A 127 -4.61 -6.04 -5.23
C GLU A 127 -5.85 -5.29 -5.73
N ASP A 128 -5.70 -4.43 -6.74
CA ASP A 128 -6.80 -3.68 -7.35
C ASP A 128 -7.75 -4.57 -8.15
N ALA A 129 -7.24 -5.60 -8.85
CA ALA A 129 -8.07 -6.55 -9.59
C ALA A 129 -8.97 -7.40 -8.66
N MET A 130 -8.49 -7.66 -7.43
CA MET A 130 -9.22 -8.43 -6.42
C MET A 130 -10.02 -7.57 -5.45
N SER A 131 -9.91 -6.25 -5.49
CA SER A 131 -10.64 -5.33 -4.60
C SER A 131 -12.15 -5.31 -4.85
N ASN A 132 -12.59 -5.73 -6.06
CA ASN A 132 -13.99 -5.70 -6.49
C ASN A 132 -14.71 -7.06 -6.50
N LEU A 133 -14.15 -8.07 -5.82
CA LEU A 133 -14.77 -9.39 -5.75
C LEU A 133 -16.16 -9.33 -5.11
N ASP A 134 -17.14 -9.97 -5.75
CA ASP A 134 -18.49 -10.17 -5.22
C ASP A 134 -18.56 -11.47 -4.41
N LEU A 135 -17.77 -11.52 -3.33
CA LEU A 135 -17.68 -12.63 -2.41
C LEU A 135 -18.02 -12.18 -0.99
N PRO A 136 -18.57 -13.06 -0.15
CA PRO A 136 -18.82 -12.76 1.26
C PRO A 136 -17.51 -12.41 1.98
N LYS A 137 -17.64 -11.67 3.08
CA LYS A 137 -16.53 -11.42 3.99
C LYS A 137 -15.99 -12.74 4.55
N THR A 138 -14.67 -12.87 4.62
CA THR A 138 -14.02 -13.96 5.38
C THR A 138 -14.15 -13.69 6.87
N LYS A 139 -14.55 -14.70 7.64
CA LYS A 139 -14.55 -14.61 9.09
C LYS A 139 -13.16 -14.92 9.63
N PHE A 140 -12.54 -13.94 10.30
CA PHE A 140 -11.24 -14.13 10.93
C PHE A 140 -11.39 -14.74 12.33
N THR A 141 -10.69 -15.86 12.58
CA THR A 141 -10.72 -16.61 13.87
C THR A 141 -9.40 -16.56 14.62
N GLY A 142 -8.32 -16.06 14.01
CA GLY A 142 -6.94 -16.16 14.47
C GLY A 142 -6.58 -15.32 15.70
N TYR A 143 -7.53 -14.64 16.37
CA TYR A 143 -7.31 -14.08 17.72
C TYR A 143 -7.46 -15.11 18.83
N ASP A 144 -8.14 -16.21 18.54
CA ASP A 144 -8.17 -17.36 19.45
C ASP A 144 -6.96 -18.27 19.16
N TYR A 145 -5.94 -18.15 19.99
CA TYR A 145 -4.69 -18.89 19.82
C TYR A 145 -4.83 -20.41 20.04
N SER A 146 -5.98 -20.87 20.53
CA SER A 146 -6.33 -22.30 20.58
C SER A 146 -6.86 -22.82 19.23
N GLN A 147 -7.16 -21.92 18.27
CA GLN A 147 -7.76 -22.21 16.98
C GLN A 147 -6.90 -21.72 15.81
N LEU A 148 -5.59 -22.00 15.84
CA LEU A 148 -4.66 -21.70 14.74
C LEU A 148 -4.70 -22.75 13.61
N GLU A 149 -5.52 -23.78 13.78
CA GLU A 149 -5.90 -24.77 12.78
C GLU A 149 -7.43 -24.91 12.79
N ILE A 150 -8.07 -24.70 11.63
CA ILE A 150 -9.53 -24.78 11.49
C ILE A 150 -9.92 -25.49 10.19
N ASN A 151 -11.14 -26.03 10.17
CA ASN A 151 -11.77 -26.43 8.92
C ASN A 151 -12.49 -25.22 8.30
N ALA A 152 -12.28 -25.01 7.02
CA ALA A 152 -12.85 -23.91 6.26
C ALA A 152 -13.28 -24.37 4.88
N LYS A 153 -14.07 -23.54 4.19
CA LYS A 153 -14.53 -23.79 2.83
C LYS A 153 -13.86 -22.83 1.85
N VAL A 154 -13.40 -23.35 0.72
CA VAL A 154 -12.85 -22.54 -0.37
C VAL A 154 -13.99 -21.81 -1.06
N LEU A 155 -13.97 -20.49 -1.04
CA LEU A 155 -14.95 -19.63 -1.71
C LEU A 155 -14.57 -19.38 -3.17
N ALA A 156 -13.29 -19.14 -3.44
CA ALA A 156 -12.75 -18.91 -4.76
C ALA A 156 -11.25 -19.21 -4.80
N VAL A 157 -10.75 -19.55 -5.97
CA VAL A 157 -9.32 -19.71 -6.27
C VAL A 157 -8.96 -18.92 -7.52
N PHE A 158 -7.79 -18.30 -7.49
CA PHE A 158 -7.30 -17.45 -8.56
C PHE A 158 -5.92 -17.89 -9.02
N LYS A 159 -5.70 -17.89 -10.32
CA LYS A 159 -4.41 -18.12 -10.96
C LYS A 159 -4.20 -17.05 -12.03
N ASP A 160 -3.01 -16.45 -12.10
CA ASP A 160 -2.65 -15.42 -13.08
C ASP A 160 -3.66 -14.23 -13.16
N GLY A 161 -4.28 -13.88 -12.01
CA GLY A 161 -5.25 -12.79 -11.90
C GLY A 161 -6.68 -13.15 -12.30
N ALA A 162 -6.95 -14.39 -12.74
CA ALA A 162 -8.28 -14.86 -13.12
C ALA A 162 -8.84 -15.89 -12.13
N GLU A 163 -10.15 -15.83 -11.85
CA GLU A 163 -10.84 -16.88 -11.10
C GLU A 163 -10.86 -18.17 -11.91
N VAL A 164 -10.44 -19.28 -11.29
CA VAL A 164 -10.43 -20.61 -11.89
C VAL A 164 -11.29 -21.56 -11.05
N SER A 165 -11.66 -22.70 -11.61
CA SER A 165 -12.43 -23.71 -10.87
C SER A 165 -11.58 -24.59 -9.96
N GLU A 166 -10.31 -24.82 -10.35
CA GLU A 166 -9.40 -25.75 -9.70
C GLU A 166 -7.94 -25.32 -9.92
N LEU A 167 -7.10 -25.59 -8.94
CA LEU A 167 -5.64 -25.41 -8.98
C LEU A 167 -4.96 -26.77 -9.02
N ASN A 168 -3.82 -26.83 -9.72
CA ASN A 168 -3.00 -28.03 -9.88
C ASN A 168 -1.62 -27.85 -9.23
N GLU A 169 -0.93 -28.96 -9.02
CA GLU A 169 0.44 -28.97 -8.51
C GLU A 169 1.37 -28.04 -9.31
N GLY A 170 2.14 -27.23 -8.60
CA GLY A 170 3.05 -26.23 -9.16
C GLY A 170 2.39 -24.87 -9.47
N ASP A 171 1.07 -24.73 -9.29
CA ASP A 171 0.40 -23.45 -9.53
C ASP A 171 0.68 -22.46 -8.41
N ASP A 172 1.15 -21.26 -8.78
CA ASP A 172 1.12 -20.09 -7.91
C ASP A 172 -0.27 -19.46 -7.95
N ALA A 173 -0.89 -19.28 -6.79
CA ALA A 173 -2.30 -19.00 -6.71
C ALA A 173 -2.69 -18.16 -5.50
N VAL A 174 -3.95 -17.68 -5.51
CA VAL A 174 -4.60 -17.08 -4.34
C VAL A 174 -5.84 -17.88 -3.99
N VAL A 175 -5.95 -18.25 -2.71
CA VAL A 175 -7.10 -18.98 -2.16
C VAL A 175 -7.88 -18.06 -1.22
N ILE A 176 -9.20 -18.02 -1.37
CA ILE A 176 -10.10 -17.26 -0.49
C ILE A 176 -10.98 -18.27 0.25
N LEU A 177 -11.00 -18.14 1.58
CA LEU A 177 -11.77 -19.01 2.48
C LEU A 177 -12.95 -18.26 3.09
N ASP A 178 -13.98 -18.99 3.52
CA ASP A 178 -15.11 -18.46 4.31
C ASP A 178 -14.68 -18.06 5.73
N GLU A 179 -13.84 -18.87 6.36
CA GLU A 179 -13.22 -18.61 7.67
C GLU A 179 -11.70 -18.78 7.58
N THR A 180 -10.91 -18.03 8.37
CA THR A 180 -9.46 -18.15 8.36
C THR A 180 -8.83 -17.83 9.71
N PRO A 181 -7.79 -18.59 10.14
CA PRO A 181 -6.96 -18.28 11.30
C PRO A 181 -5.76 -17.38 10.90
N PHE A 182 -5.51 -17.19 9.60
CA PHE A 182 -4.36 -16.42 9.09
C PHE A 182 -4.56 -14.93 9.29
N TYR A 183 -3.63 -14.26 9.97
CA TYR A 183 -3.60 -12.83 10.12
C TYR A 183 -3.14 -12.19 8.80
N ALA A 184 -3.91 -11.26 8.29
CA ALA A 184 -3.54 -10.51 7.09
C ALA A 184 -2.58 -9.37 7.44
N GLU A 185 -1.64 -9.06 6.54
CA GLU A 185 -0.74 -7.92 6.66
C GLU A 185 -1.50 -6.66 7.09
N SER A 186 -1.11 -6.09 8.21
CA SER A 186 -1.73 -4.88 8.76
C SER A 186 -0.88 -4.25 9.86
N GLY A 187 -0.91 -2.90 9.95
CA GLY A 187 -0.25 -2.18 11.03
C GLY A 187 1.27 -2.36 11.06
N GLY A 188 1.90 -2.62 9.91
CA GLY A 188 3.32 -2.89 9.79
C GLY A 188 3.72 -4.33 10.12
N GLN A 189 2.80 -5.18 10.56
CA GLN A 189 3.03 -6.61 10.74
C GLN A 189 2.79 -7.35 9.43
N VAL A 190 3.73 -8.23 9.04
CA VAL A 190 3.59 -9.11 7.88
C VAL A 190 2.44 -10.10 8.02
N GLY A 191 1.90 -10.58 6.90
CA GLY A 191 0.89 -11.61 6.86
C GLY A 191 1.41 -12.96 7.39
N ASP A 192 0.49 -13.78 7.87
CA ASP A 192 0.81 -15.13 8.29
C ASP A 192 1.14 -16.02 7.11
N THR A 193 1.93 -17.03 7.43
CA THR A 193 2.25 -18.16 6.56
C THR A 193 1.79 -19.46 7.16
N GLY A 194 1.68 -20.50 6.36
CA GLY A 194 1.25 -21.82 6.83
C GLY A 194 0.83 -22.72 5.69
N VAL A 195 -0.17 -23.56 5.90
CA VAL A 195 -0.63 -24.52 4.89
C VAL A 195 -2.16 -24.62 4.87
N ILE A 196 -2.70 -24.87 3.69
CA ILE A 196 -4.10 -25.26 3.48
C ILE A 196 -4.07 -26.66 2.87
N THR A 197 -4.75 -27.63 3.49
CA THR A 197 -4.69 -29.04 3.09
C THR A 197 -6.08 -29.62 2.86
N ILE A 198 -6.16 -30.57 1.92
CA ILE A 198 -7.32 -31.41 1.68
C ILE A 198 -6.85 -32.81 1.26
N GLY A 199 -7.10 -33.85 2.09
CA GLY A 199 -6.54 -35.17 1.86
C GLY A 199 -5.01 -35.13 1.76
N GLU A 200 -4.47 -35.54 0.60
CA GLU A 200 -3.03 -35.47 0.31
C GLU A 200 -2.60 -34.17 -0.34
N SER A 201 -3.56 -33.33 -0.78
CA SER A 201 -3.25 -32.06 -1.44
C SER A 201 -2.80 -31.02 -0.42
N ARG A 202 -1.82 -30.20 -0.82
CA ARG A 202 -1.16 -29.20 0.02
C ARG A 202 -0.91 -27.90 -0.74
N PHE A 203 -1.43 -26.82 -0.22
CA PHE A 203 -1.16 -25.46 -0.67
C PHE A 203 -0.34 -24.74 0.40
N ALA A 204 0.89 -24.33 0.07
CA ALA A 204 1.77 -23.59 0.97
C ALA A 204 1.42 -22.11 0.92
N VAL A 205 0.93 -21.55 2.02
CA VAL A 205 0.63 -20.12 2.15
C VAL A 205 1.92 -19.37 2.49
N THR A 206 2.33 -18.47 1.61
CA THR A 206 3.54 -17.65 1.76
C THR A 206 3.27 -16.25 2.27
N ASP A 207 2.05 -15.74 2.07
CA ASP A 207 1.61 -14.42 2.55
C ASP A 207 0.08 -14.39 2.68
N THR A 208 -0.42 -13.51 3.54
CA THR A 208 -1.86 -13.29 3.72
C THR A 208 -2.17 -11.80 3.73
N LYS A 209 -3.08 -11.38 2.86
CA LYS A 209 -3.55 -9.99 2.75
C LYS A 209 -5.06 -9.90 2.88
N LYS A 210 -5.58 -8.67 2.98
CA LYS A 210 -7.01 -8.43 3.14
C LYS A 210 -7.49 -7.34 2.19
N THR A 211 -8.58 -7.60 1.49
CA THR A 211 -9.24 -6.60 0.65
C THR A 211 -9.99 -5.56 1.49
N ALA A 212 -10.28 -4.40 0.91
CA ALA A 212 -11.12 -3.37 1.55
C ALA A 212 -12.52 -3.89 1.92
N LYS A 213 -13.06 -4.87 1.18
CA LYS A 213 -14.36 -5.50 1.44
C LYS A 213 -14.32 -6.59 2.51
N GLY A 214 -13.12 -6.98 2.96
CA GLY A 214 -12.92 -7.90 4.08
C GLY A 214 -12.73 -9.36 3.71
N GLN A 215 -12.44 -9.67 2.45
CA GLN A 215 -11.96 -11.00 2.06
C GLN A 215 -10.48 -11.14 2.42
N TYR A 216 -10.07 -12.33 2.89
CA TYR A 216 -8.67 -12.67 3.15
C TYR A 216 -8.12 -13.45 1.97
N LEU A 217 -7.00 -12.97 1.43
CA LEU A 217 -6.30 -13.50 0.27
C LEU A 217 -5.09 -14.29 0.77
N HIS A 218 -5.10 -15.60 0.59
CA HIS A 218 -3.99 -16.49 0.95
C HIS A 218 -3.15 -16.72 -0.31
N PHE A 219 -2.00 -16.08 -0.40
CA PHE A 219 -1.05 -16.21 -1.50
C PHE A 219 -0.16 -17.42 -1.28
N GLY A 220 0.12 -18.20 -2.31
CA GLY A 220 0.97 -19.36 -2.16
C GLY A 220 1.06 -20.21 -3.40
N THR A 221 1.61 -21.42 -3.23
CA THR A 221 1.85 -22.39 -4.29
C THR A 221 1.25 -23.74 -3.91
N VAL A 222 0.66 -24.44 -4.88
CA VAL A 222 0.23 -25.84 -4.71
C VAL A 222 1.46 -26.74 -4.73
N GLU A 223 1.87 -27.23 -3.56
CA GLU A 223 3.04 -28.12 -3.44
C GLU A 223 2.74 -29.56 -3.88
N MET A 224 1.48 -29.99 -3.71
CA MET A 224 1.07 -31.36 -4.05
C MET A 224 -0.43 -31.42 -4.30
N GLY A 225 -0.85 -32.20 -5.29
CA GLY A 225 -2.25 -32.43 -5.63
C GLY A 225 -2.95 -31.23 -6.26
N GLY A 226 -4.13 -30.89 -5.76
CA GLY A 226 -4.92 -29.75 -6.21
C GLY A 226 -6.01 -29.37 -5.21
N LEU A 227 -6.60 -28.20 -5.40
CA LEU A 227 -7.77 -27.75 -4.64
C LEU A 227 -8.63 -26.82 -5.50
N GLY A 228 -9.93 -26.82 -5.23
CA GLY A 228 -10.90 -26.08 -6.03
C GLY A 228 -11.95 -25.33 -5.22
N LYS A 229 -12.74 -24.55 -5.93
CA LYS A 229 -13.88 -23.84 -5.36
C LYS A 229 -14.91 -24.81 -4.77
N GLY A 230 -15.26 -24.59 -3.53
CA GLY A 230 -16.26 -25.40 -2.80
C GLY A 230 -15.67 -26.49 -1.92
N ASP A 231 -14.38 -26.75 -2.01
CA ASP A 231 -13.69 -27.74 -1.21
C ASP A 231 -13.72 -27.39 0.27
N SER A 232 -13.80 -28.45 1.11
CA SER A 232 -13.62 -28.34 2.56
C SER A 232 -12.16 -28.64 2.90
N VAL A 233 -11.45 -27.67 3.42
CA VAL A 233 -10.01 -27.71 3.66
C VAL A 233 -9.69 -27.50 5.14
N THR A 234 -8.51 -27.93 5.55
CA THR A 234 -7.93 -27.56 6.85
C THR A 234 -6.91 -26.45 6.62
N ALA A 235 -7.11 -25.31 7.29
CA ALA A 235 -6.26 -24.13 7.24
C ALA A 235 -5.43 -24.06 8.52
N SER A 236 -4.09 -24.20 8.43
CA SER A 236 -3.17 -24.28 9.56
C SER A 236 -2.08 -23.22 9.46
N VAL A 237 -2.01 -22.33 10.45
CA VAL A 237 -0.99 -21.27 10.55
C VAL A 237 0.36 -21.85 11.00
N ASN A 238 1.45 -21.28 10.48
CA ASN A 238 2.78 -21.55 11.06
C ASN A 238 2.89 -20.92 12.45
N VAL A 239 2.67 -21.73 13.46
CA VAL A 239 2.56 -21.31 14.88
C VAL A 239 3.87 -20.71 15.39
N GLU A 240 5.02 -21.28 15.03
CA GLU A 240 6.33 -20.79 15.48
C GLU A 240 6.59 -19.38 14.94
N LYS A 241 6.35 -19.19 13.64
CA LYS A 241 6.51 -17.88 12.98
C LYS A 241 5.52 -16.85 13.53
N ARG A 242 4.24 -17.22 13.73
CA ARG A 242 3.23 -16.36 14.34
C ARG A 242 3.67 -15.88 15.73
N TYR A 243 4.12 -16.76 16.60
CA TYR A 243 4.56 -16.36 17.93
C TYR A 243 5.83 -15.51 17.93
N ALA A 244 6.76 -15.75 16.99
CA ALA A 244 7.92 -14.89 16.82
C ALA A 244 7.50 -13.46 16.42
N ILE A 245 6.63 -13.32 15.42
CA ILE A 245 6.06 -12.04 14.98
C ILE A 245 5.35 -11.32 16.14
N MET A 246 4.52 -12.03 16.91
CA MET A 246 3.81 -11.45 18.06
C MET A 246 4.75 -10.92 19.14
N ARG A 247 5.86 -11.61 19.44
CA ARG A 247 6.88 -11.12 20.37
C ARG A 247 7.54 -9.84 19.86
N ASN A 248 7.89 -9.81 18.56
CA ASN A 248 8.49 -8.65 17.93
C ASN A 248 7.51 -7.47 17.88
N HIS A 249 6.23 -7.70 17.60
CA HIS A 249 5.20 -6.66 17.65
C HIS A 249 5.03 -6.08 19.04
N THR A 250 5.01 -6.93 20.06
CA THR A 250 4.99 -6.48 21.47
C THR A 250 6.24 -5.66 21.81
N ALA A 251 7.42 -6.11 21.35
CA ALA A 251 8.67 -5.39 21.55
C ALA A 251 8.64 -3.99 20.89
N ALA A 252 8.02 -3.84 19.72
CA ALA A 252 7.81 -2.54 19.06
C ALA A 252 7.02 -1.57 19.93
N HIS A 253 5.92 -2.03 20.52
CA HIS A 253 5.11 -1.22 21.43
C HIS A 253 5.88 -0.83 22.71
N LEU A 254 6.62 -1.76 23.29
CA LEU A 254 7.44 -1.49 24.47
C LEU A 254 8.57 -0.49 24.17
N LEU A 255 9.22 -0.63 22.99
CA LEU A 255 10.25 0.30 22.54
C LEU A 255 9.66 1.71 22.34
N GLN A 256 8.52 1.84 21.67
CA GLN A 256 7.86 3.14 21.48
C GLN A 256 7.50 3.80 22.81
N ALA A 257 6.96 3.03 23.76
CA ALA A 257 6.64 3.52 25.10
C ALA A 257 7.90 3.97 25.86
N ALA A 258 9.00 3.21 25.76
CA ALA A 258 10.27 3.55 26.38
C ALA A 258 10.88 4.82 25.75
N LEU A 259 10.87 4.94 24.43
CA LEU A 259 11.36 6.14 23.73
C LEU A 259 10.58 7.39 24.16
N ARG A 260 9.26 7.33 24.22
CA ARG A 260 8.46 8.46 24.73
C ARG A 260 8.75 8.81 26.17
N LYS A 261 8.94 7.79 27.03
CA LYS A 261 9.26 8.02 28.47
C LYS A 261 10.63 8.66 28.67
N VAL A 262 11.62 8.30 27.83
CA VAL A 262 13.02 8.76 28.01
C VAL A 262 13.29 10.04 27.23
N LEU A 263 12.80 10.15 26.00
CA LEU A 263 13.10 11.27 25.11
C LEU A 263 12.02 12.35 25.11
N GLY A 264 10.79 12.02 25.53
CA GLY A 264 9.67 12.95 25.59
C GLY A 264 8.52 12.62 24.62
N ASP A 265 7.40 13.31 24.84
CA ASP A 265 6.15 13.06 24.11
C ASP A 265 6.18 13.43 22.62
N HIS A 266 7.20 14.18 22.19
CA HIS A 266 7.41 14.54 20.79
C HIS A 266 7.83 13.34 19.91
N VAL A 267 8.24 12.23 20.51
CA VAL A 267 8.62 11.03 19.77
C VAL A 267 7.36 10.30 19.31
N HIS A 268 7.05 10.43 18.03
CA HIS A 268 5.92 9.76 17.38
C HIS A 268 6.41 8.66 16.45
N GLN A 269 5.66 7.55 16.42
CA GLN A 269 5.90 6.49 15.43
C GLN A 269 5.43 6.97 14.07
N ALA A 270 6.32 7.00 13.06
CA ALA A 270 6.00 7.30 11.67
C ALA A 270 5.63 6.04 10.89
N GLY A 271 6.14 4.87 11.31
CA GLY A 271 5.85 3.58 10.70
C GLY A 271 6.52 2.44 11.46
N SER A 272 6.17 1.22 11.11
CA SER A 272 6.83 0.01 11.61
C SER A 272 6.83 -1.08 10.55
N TYR A 273 7.79 -1.99 10.66
CA TYR A 273 7.80 -3.26 9.95
C TYR A 273 8.15 -4.36 10.95
N VAL A 274 7.31 -5.37 11.03
CA VAL A 274 7.43 -6.45 12.03
C VAL A 274 7.30 -7.79 11.34
N ASP A 275 8.37 -8.58 11.36
CA ASP A 275 8.40 -9.96 10.94
C ASP A 275 8.91 -10.90 12.05
N ALA A 276 9.19 -12.16 11.72
CA ALA A 276 9.64 -13.15 12.70
C ALA A 276 11.07 -12.94 13.19
N GLU A 277 11.91 -12.28 12.38
CA GLU A 277 13.36 -12.12 12.61
C GLU A 277 13.71 -10.69 13.02
N SER A 278 12.91 -9.70 12.60
CA SER A 278 13.21 -8.29 12.77
C SER A 278 11.98 -7.45 13.15
N CYS A 279 12.28 -6.34 13.80
CA CYS A 279 11.31 -5.30 14.09
C CYS A 279 11.95 -3.95 13.80
N LEU A 280 11.42 -3.24 12.82
CA LEU A 280 11.83 -1.87 12.50
C LEU A 280 10.78 -0.90 13.00
N LEU A 281 11.23 0.12 13.69
CA LEU A 281 10.40 1.23 14.17
C LEU A 281 10.94 2.53 13.58
N TYR A 282 10.11 3.19 12.77
CA TYR A 282 10.44 4.49 12.21
C TYR A 282 9.82 5.58 13.09
N THR A 283 10.65 6.50 13.55
CA THR A 283 10.20 7.69 14.27
C THR A 283 10.26 8.89 13.33
N SER A 284 9.40 9.89 13.56
CA SER A 284 9.52 11.17 12.86
C SER A 284 10.87 11.80 13.19
N PRO A 285 11.58 12.39 12.22
CA PRO A 285 12.78 13.17 12.53
C PRO A 285 12.43 14.32 13.49
N SER A 286 13.26 14.46 14.51
CA SER A 286 13.14 15.53 15.51
C SER A 286 13.48 16.89 14.92
#